data_11ebdb0d4020bb2391c32b7f9a6bf81f
#
_entry.id   11ebdb0d4020bb2391c32b7f9a6bf81f
#
_cell.length_a   1.000
_cell.length_b   1.000
_cell.length_c   1.000
_cell.angle_alpha   90.00
_cell.angle_beta   90.00
_cell.angle_gamma   90.00
#
_symmetry.space_group_name_H-M   'P 1'
#
loop_
_entity.id
_entity.type
_entity.pdbx_description
1 polymer ?
#
loop_
_entity_poly.entity_id
_entity_poly.type
_entity_poly.pdbx_seq_one_letter_code
_entity_poly.pdbx_strand_id
1 'polypeptide(L)'
;MHILKTIWTNWQSISKKIFEGKLGEKIKRGDLYFILLDIFLFIQVFSESQLNEQLFVEDLLFVSRIIVLILLTANAIFSLRLHASIDVSIKMGFVYVFFSCCLANAILFYGGQSLLYIVFAVVGAKDKPLKRVFKNTLISLTVAHAIVLFLCMIGLLPDNIDVRWLGNQTGAFFQGEYVRHAFGFLNSNQIPLIFMILLFMYVGIRGKRFTVVETIVAVLINSLIFSYCGSRISFVLVFVFLVCFWIVRIYSLKVKSRFNWLVVGYAAYPLAFLISLIGSYAYRAGNSFWVAVDLVLNNRLSLANKLLAVYPVSLLGYGKFAGTYSGLGNATADNGYVLLFLQTGILISVMVL
;
A
#
# COMPACT_ATOMS: atom_id res chain seq x y z
N MET A 1 34.96 2.90 -19.27
CA MET A 1 33.95 3.60 -20.11
C MET A 1 33.63 2.86 -21.40
N HIS A 2 34.63 2.22 -22.06
CA HIS A 2 34.46 1.46 -23.33
C HIS A 2 33.55 0.20 -23.14
N ILE A 3 33.72 -0.56 -22.07
CA ILE A 3 32.97 -1.79 -21.78
C ILE A 3 31.47 -1.48 -21.58
N LEU A 4 31.13 -0.42 -20.85
CA LEU A 4 29.73 0.00 -20.63
C LEU A 4 29.08 0.46 -21.94
N LYS A 5 29.83 1.07 -22.85
CA LYS A 5 29.36 1.48 -24.18
C LYS A 5 29.08 0.26 -25.07
N THR A 6 29.94 -0.76 -25.00
CA THR A 6 29.77 -2.02 -25.76
C THR A 6 28.58 -2.83 -25.23
N ILE A 7 28.42 -2.95 -23.91
CA ILE A 7 27.26 -3.60 -23.28
C ILE A 7 25.98 -2.86 -23.70
N TRP A 8 26.03 -1.54 -23.73
CA TRP A 8 24.91 -0.69 -24.11
C TRP A 8 24.50 -0.84 -25.59
N THR A 9 25.45 -0.85 -26.52
CA THR A 9 25.17 -1.06 -27.95
C THR A 9 24.64 -2.46 -28.23
N ASN A 10 25.19 -3.47 -27.56
CA ASN A 10 24.69 -4.84 -27.66
C ASN A 10 23.25 -4.94 -27.08
N TRP A 11 22.99 -4.30 -25.98
CA TRP A 11 21.65 -4.26 -25.38
C TRP A 11 20.64 -3.54 -26.27
N GLN A 12 21.02 -2.42 -26.92
CA GLN A 12 20.18 -1.75 -27.91
C GLN A 12 19.89 -2.63 -29.12
N SER A 13 20.87 -3.39 -29.59
CA SER A 13 20.70 -4.35 -30.71
C SER A 13 19.76 -5.49 -30.32
N ILE A 14 19.93 -6.07 -29.13
CA ILE A 14 19.09 -7.15 -28.61
C ILE A 14 17.66 -6.64 -28.35
N SER A 15 17.52 -5.49 -27.71
CA SER A 15 16.20 -4.89 -27.47
C SER A 15 15.48 -4.56 -28.77
N LYS A 16 16.21 -4.05 -29.78
CA LYS A 16 15.68 -3.77 -31.11
C LYS A 16 15.20 -5.05 -31.80
N LYS A 17 15.99 -6.14 -31.74
CA LYS A 17 15.59 -7.46 -32.30
C LYS A 17 14.39 -8.07 -31.58
N ILE A 18 14.29 -7.93 -30.26
CA ILE A 18 13.14 -8.43 -29.46
C ILE A 18 11.89 -7.61 -29.77
N PHE A 19 12.02 -6.28 -29.95
CA PHE A 19 10.89 -5.38 -30.16
C PHE A 19 10.50 -5.15 -31.62
N GLU A 20 11.40 -5.37 -32.57
CA GLU A 20 11.10 -5.31 -34.02
C GLU A 20 10.73 -6.69 -34.61
N GLY A 21 10.87 -7.78 -33.87
CA GLY A 21 10.34 -9.09 -34.24
C GLY A 21 8.82 -9.15 -34.17
N LYS A 22 8.18 -10.13 -34.85
CA LYS A 22 6.71 -10.31 -34.91
C LYS A 22 5.96 -10.26 -33.56
N LEU A 23 6.67 -10.46 -32.44
CA LEU A 23 6.15 -10.28 -31.07
C LEU A 23 6.14 -8.80 -30.65
N GLY A 24 7.10 -7.99 -31.14
CA GLY A 24 7.25 -6.58 -30.77
C GLY A 24 6.24 -5.66 -31.43
N GLU A 25 5.71 -6.02 -32.61
CA GLU A 25 4.63 -5.25 -33.25
C GLU A 25 3.30 -5.31 -32.47
N LYS A 26 3.10 -6.38 -31.68
CA LYS A 26 1.86 -6.54 -30.87
C LYS A 26 1.93 -5.92 -29.48
N ILE A 27 3.11 -5.73 -28.90
CA ILE A 27 3.26 -5.17 -27.55
C ILE A 27 3.76 -3.72 -27.67
N LYS A 28 2.85 -2.76 -27.76
CA LYS A 28 3.23 -1.35 -27.60
C LYS A 28 3.91 -1.17 -26.25
N ARG A 29 5.02 -0.40 -26.16
CA ARG A 29 5.78 -0.13 -24.90
C ARG A 29 4.88 0.23 -23.70
N GLY A 30 3.71 0.83 -23.96
CA GLY A 30 2.71 1.12 -22.94
C GLY A 30 2.06 -0.10 -22.32
N ASP A 31 1.99 -1.20 -23.03
CA ASP A 31 1.30 -2.41 -22.57
C ASP A 31 2.22 -3.29 -21.72
N LEU A 32 3.55 -3.25 -21.95
CA LEU A 32 4.53 -3.96 -21.13
C LEU A 32 4.47 -3.50 -19.65
N TYR A 33 4.36 -2.20 -19.41
CA TYR A 33 4.21 -1.69 -18.04
C TYR A 33 2.99 -2.31 -17.33
N PHE A 34 1.85 -2.37 -18.01
CA PHE A 34 0.63 -2.93 -17.41
C PHE A 34 0.76 -4.43 -17.16
N ILE A 35 1.38 -5.18 -18.07
CA ILE A 35 1.62 -6.62 -17.87
C ILE A 35 2.53 -6.84 -16.65
N LEU A 36 3.61 -6.08 -16.53
CA LEU A 36 4.52 -6.18 -15.38
C LEU A 36 3.83 -5.78 -14.07
N LEU A 37 3.01 -4.72 -14.12
CA LEU A 37 2.23 -4.30 -12.96
C LEU A 37 1.23 -5.38 -12.53
N ASP A 38 0.55 -6.01 -13.49
CA ASP A 38 -0.40 -7.09 -13.21
C ASP A 38 0.29 -8.29 -12.57
N ILE A 39 1.38 -8.75 -13.15
CA ILE A 39 2.19 -9.85 -12.58
C ILE A 39 2.64 -9.49 -11.16
N PHE A 40 3.13 -8.27 -10.96
CA PHE A 40 3.54 -7.80 -9.64
C PHE A 40 2.39 -7.84 -8.63
N LEU A 41 1.21 -7.33 -9.00
CA LEU A 41 0.03 -7.31 -8.13
C LEU A 41 -0.44 -8.72 -7.78
N PHE A 42 -0.44 -9.65 -8.74
CA PHE A 42 -0.76 -11.06 -8.47
C PHE A 42 0.23 -11.69 -7.48
N ILE A 43 1.54 -11.52 -7.71
CA ILE A 43 2.56 -12.03 -6.79
C ILE A 43 2.37 -11.44 -5.40
N GLN A 44 2.08 -10.14 -5.29
CA GLN A 44 1.88 -9.48 -4.00
C GLN A 44 0.67 -10.04 -3.27
N VAL A 45 -0.47 -10.21 -3.94
CA VAL A 45 -1.69 -10.79 -3.35
C VAL A 45 -1.47 -12.23 -2.89
N PHE A 46 -0.81 -13.05 -3.70
CA PHE A 46 -0.52 -14.43 -3.33
C PHE A 46 0.46 -14.55 -2.17
N SER A 47 1.37 -13.59 -2.05
CA SER A 47 2.31 -13.51 -0.92
C SER A 47 1.64 -13.14 0.41
N GLU A 48 0.49 -12.49 0.37
CA GLU A 48 -0.30 -12.13 1.54
C GLU A 48 -1.38 -13.20 1.84
N SER A 49 -1.37 -14.31 1.09
CA SER A 49 -2.30 -15.42 1.26
C SER A 49 -1.63 -16.64 1.88
N GLN A 50 -2.44 -17.60 2.34
CA GLN A 50 -1.99 -18.89 2.87
C GLN A 50 -1.18 -19.74 1.86
N LEU A 51 -1.20 -19.37 0.56
CA LEU A 51 -0.31 -19.97 -0.44
C LEU A 51 1.17 -19.77 -0.11
N ASN A 52 1.51 -18.65 0.53
CA ASN A 52 2.88 -18.32 0.88
C ASN A 52 3.46 -19.22 2.00
N GLU A 53 2.61 -19.89 2.78
CA GLU A 53 3.07 -20.81 3.85
C GLU A 53 3.53 -22.16 3.31
N GLN A 54 3.29 -22.45 2.03
CA GLN A 54 3.81 -23.64 1.38
C GLN A 54 5.25 -23.40 0.90
N LEU A 55 6.22 -24.13 1.43
CA LEU A 55 7.67 -23.93 1.23
C LEU A 55 8.07 -23.69 -0.24
N PHE A 56 7.56 -24.50 -1.15
CA PHE A 56 7.87 -24.35 -2.59
C PHE A 56 7.29 -23.06 -3.18
N VAL A 57 6.12 -22.64 -2.71
CA VAL A 57 5.44 -21.44 -3.22
C VAL A 57 6.11 -20.16 -2.69
N GLU A 58 6.59 -20.16 -1.45
CA GLU A 58 7.34 -19.04 -0.88
C GLU A 58 8.59 -18.70 -1.71
N ASP A 59 9.41 -19.70 -2.01
CA ASP A 59 10.61 -19.52 -2.83
C ASP A 59 10.27 -19.05 -4.24
N LEU A 60 9.26 -19.64 -4.88
CA LEU A 60 8.80 -19.24 -6.20
C LEU A 60 8.31 -17.79 -6.24
N LEU A 61 7.51 -17.38 -5.25
CA LEU A 61 7.02 -16.01 -5.12
C LEU A 61 8.16 -15.03 -4.87
N PHE A 62 9.14 -15.42 -4.05
CA PHE A 62 10.32 -14.61 -3.77
C PHE A 62 11.16 -14.37 -5.04
N VAL A 63 11.50 -15.42 -5.77
CA VAL A 63 12.25 -15.31 -7.04
C VAL A 63 11.47 -14.50 -8.07
N SER A 64 10.17 -14.75 -8.20
CA SER A 64 9.31 -14.02 -9.13
C SER A 64 9.26 -12.52 -8.80
N ARG A 65 9.21 -12.14 -7.52
CA ARG A 65 9.29 -10.72 -7.09
C ARG A 65 10.58 -10.06 -7.55
N ILE A 66 11.73 -10.75 -7.37
CA ILE A 66 13.02 -10.21 -7.79
C ILE A 66 13.05 -9.99 -9.31
N ILE A 67 12.58 -10.95 -10.09
CA ILE A 67 12.53 -10.85 -11.54
C ILE A 67 11.66 -9.68 -11.98
N VAL A 68 10.44 -9.58 -11.42
CA VAL A 68 9.52 -8.49 -11.77
C VAL A 68 10.08 -7.13 -11.34
N LEU A 69 10.77 -7.07 -10.21
CA LEU A 69 11.46 -5.85 -9.76
C LEU A 69 12.53 -5.40 -10.75
N ILE A 70 13.36 -6.32 -11.22
CA ILE A 70 14.39 -6.04 -12.23
C ILE A 70 13.75 -5.53 -13.52
N LEU A 71 12.67 -6.15 -13.97
CA LEU A 71 11.96 -5.75 -15.18
C LEU A 71 11.26 -4.40 -15.04
N LEU A 72 10.63 -4.13 -13.90
CA LEU A 72 10.05 -2.82 -13.59
C LEU A 72 11.11 -1.72 -13.52
N THR A 73 12.26 -2.02 -12.91
CA THR A 73 13.42 -1.12 -12.85
C THR A 73 13.92 -0.78 -14.26
N ALA A 74 14.14 -1.79 -15.08
CA ALA A 74 14.56 -1.61 -16.46
C ALA A 74 13.53 -0.74 -17.22
N ASN A 75 12.24 -1.04 -17.11
CA ASN A 75 11.19 -0.25 -17.75
C ASN A 75 11.14 1.20 -17.24
N ALA A 76 11.32 1.42 -15.93
CA ALA A 76 11.38 2.76 -15.36
C ALA A 76 12.57 3.56 -15.89
N ILE A 77 13.78 2.97 -15.91
CA ILE A 77 14.99 3.61 -16.45
C ILE A 77 14.83 3.98 -17.94
N PHE A 78 14.22 3.11 -18.73
CA PHE A 78 13.92 3.41 -20.13
C PHE A 78 12.91 4.55 -20.28
N SER A 79 11.88 4.58 -19.46
CA SER A 79 10.88 5.64 -19.45
C SER A 79 11.48 7.02 -19.11
N LEU A 80 12.46 7.05 -18.22
CA LEU A 80 13.10 8.29 -17.77
C LEU A 80 14.03 8.93 -18.81
N ARG A 81 14.66 8.13 -19.68
CA ARG A 81 15.64 8.65 -20.66
C ARG A 81 15.04 9.38 -21.88
N LEU A 82 13.75 9.24 -22.12
CA LEU A 82 13.12 9.75 -23.33
C LEU A 82 12.76 11.25 -23.32
N HIS A 83 12.90 11.94 -22.17
CA HIS A 83 12.40 13.31 -22.03
C HIS A 83 13.39 14.22 -21.26
N ALA A 84 14.56 14.52 -21.84
CA ALA A 84 15.57 15.37 -21.20
C ALA A 84 15.36 16.87 -21.50
N SER A 85 14.62 17.57 -20.66
CA SER A 85 14.70 19.02 -20.49
C SER A 85 15.27 19.37 -19.10
N ILE A 86 15.82 20.59 -18.91
CA ILE A 86 16.49 21.01 -17.66
C ILE A 86 15.56 20.90 -16.43
N ASP A 87 14.29 21.23 -16.60
CA ASP A 87 13.26 21.11 -15.54
C ASP A 87 13.00 19.65 -15.13
N VAL A 88 13.17 18.72 -16.07
CA VAL A 88 13.14 17.28 -15.82
C VAL A 88 14.36 16.86 -14.99
N SER A 89 15.51 17.51 -15.12
CA SER A 89 16.75 17.13 -14.42
C SER A 89 16.64 17.27 -12.89
N ILE A 90 15.96 18.30 -12.36
CA ILE A 90 15.80 18.51 -10.91
C ILE A 90 14.82 17.49 -10.34
N LYS A 91 13.67 17.32 -11.00
CA LYS A 91 12.67 16.29 -10.61
C LYS A 91 13.24 14.88 -10.68
N MET A 92 14.08 14.63 -11.67
CA MET A 92 14.79 13.36 -11.83
C MET A 92 15.85 13.17 -10.76
N GLY A 93 16.59 14.22 -10.39
CA GLY A 93 17.53 14.20 -9.28
C GLY A 93 16.86 13.77 -7.97
N PHE A 94 15.68 14.33 -7.67
CA PHE A 94 14.90 13.94 -6.50
C PHE A 94 14.50 12.46 -6.53
N VAL A 95 13.99 11.97 -7.67
CA VAL A 95 13.63 10.55 -7.85
C VAL A 95 14.83 9.64 -7.68
N TYR A 96 16.02 10.01 -8.20
CA TYR A 96 17.23 9.23 -8.02
C TYR A 96 17.72 9.20 -6.57
N VAL A 97 17.69 10.34 -5.88
CA VAL A 97 18.04 10.41 -4.45
C VAL A 97 17.08 9.56 -3.63
N PHE A 98 15.77 9.71 -3.84
CA PHE A 98 14.76 8.91 -3.17
C PHE A 98 14.95 7.40 -3.41
N PHE A 99 15.16 7.02 -4.67
CA PHE A 99 15.45 5.63 -5.04
C PHE A 99 16.71 5.10 -4.36
N SER A 100 17.79 5.88 -4.36
CA SER A 100 19.05 5.49 -3.72
C SER A 100 18.89 5.32 -2.20
N CYS A 101 18.12 6.19 -1.54
CA CYS A 101 17.79 6.04 -0.11
C CYS A 101 16.97 4.78 0.16
N CYS A 102 15.95 4.49 -0.67
CA CYS A 102 15.14 3.29 -0.54
C CYS A 102 15.99 2.02 -0.80
N LEU A 103 16.88 2.05 -1.78
CA LEU A 103 17.78 0.95 -2.10
C LEU A 103 18.78 0.72 -0.95
N ALA A 104 19.38 1.78 -0.42
CA ALA A 104 20.27 1.70 0.73
C ALA A 104 19.56 1.11 1.95
N ASN A 105 18.33 1.55 2.25
CA ASN A 105 17.53 1.00 3.33
C ASN A 105 17.22 -0.49 3.11
N ALA A 106 16.86 -0.88 1.88
CA ALA A 106 16.56 -2.27 1.56
C ALA A 106 17.78 -3.19 1.69
N ILE A 107 18.97 -2.72 1.29
CA ILE A 107 20.21 -3.49 1.37
C ILE A 107 20.73 -3.57 2.81
N LEU A 108 20.75 -2.44 3.53
CA LEU A 108 21.36 -2.36 4.86
C LEU A 108 20.48 -3.01 5.95
N PHE A 109 19.16 -2.91 5.81
CA PHE A 109 18.23 -3.25 6.88
C PHE A 109 17.15 -4.26 6.49
N TYR A 110 17.19 -4.85 5.30
CA TYR A 110 16.22 -5.83 4.78
C TYR A 110 14.75 -5.37 4.84
N GLY A 111 14.49 -4.06 4.94
CA GLY A 111 13.18 -3.54 5.29
C GLY A 111 12.46 -2.69 4.25
N GLY A 112 13.18 -2.10 3.30
CA GLY A 112 12.62 -1.11 2.38
C GLY A 112 12.08 -1.67 1.05
N GLN A 113 11.99 -2.99 0.87
CA GLN A 113 11.61 -3.60 -0.41
C GLN A 113 10.24 -3.13 -0.92
N SER A 114 9.26 -2.99 -0.03
CA SER A 114 7.91 -2.55 -0.40
C SER A 114 7.89 -1.13 -0.99
N LEU A 115 8.74 -0.23 -0.47
CA LEU A 115 8.87 1.14 -1.00
C LEU A 115 9.49 1.15 -2.39
N LEU A 116 10.49 0.29 -2.66
CA LEU A 116 11.06 0.16 -3.99
C LEU A 116 10.01 -0.23 -5.02
N TYR A 117 9.12 -1.17 -4.69
CA TYR A 117 8.02 -1.56 -5.57
C TYR A 117 7.10 -0.38 -5.90
N ILE A 118 6.74 0.42 -4.88
CA ILE A 118 5.91 1.61 -5.07
C ILE A 118 6.62 2.62 -6.00
N VAL A 119 7.91 2.88 -5.75
CA VAL A 119 8.69 3.81 -6.59
C VAL A 119 8.71 3.35 -8.05
N PHE A 120 8.97 2.08 -8.31
CA PHE A 120 8.99 1.56 -9.68
C PHE A 120 7.63 1.59 -10.35
N ALA A 121 6.57 1.28 -9.60
CA ALA A 121 5.20 1.37 -10.12
C ALA A 121 4.84 2.82 -10.48
N VAL A 122 5.17 3.79 -9.61
CA VAL A 122 4.88 5.21 -9.82
C VAL A 122 5.71 5.78 -10.98
N VAL A 123 7.03 5.53 -11.00
CA VAL A 123 7.93 6.01 -12.07
C VAL A 123 7.55 5.40 -13.42
N GLY A 124 7.23 4.11 -13.45
CA GLY A 124 6.77 3.43 -14.67
C GLY A 124 5.42 3.95 -15.17
N ALA A 125 4.58 4.51 -14.30
CA ALA A 125 3.28 5.09 -14.63
C ALA A 125 3.36 6.52 -15.19
N LYS A 126 4.53 7.18 -15.17
CA LYS A 126 4.72 8.61 -15.45
C LYS A 126 3.93 9.14 -16.65
N ASP A 127 3.98 8.43 -17.78
CA ASP A 127 3.34 8.88 -19.03
C ASP A 127 2.01 8.15 -19.31
N LYS A 128 1.45 7.49 -18.29
CA LYS A 128 0.22 6.74 -18.43
C LYS A 128 -0.99 7.52 -17.91
N PRO A 129 -2.14 7.45 -18.56
CA PRO A 129 -3.36 8.06 -18.03
C PRO A 129 -3.72 7.41 -16.68
N LEU A 130 -3.80 8.20 -15.62
CA LEU A 130 -4.10 7.72 -14.26
C LEU A 130 -5.35 6.84 -14.21
N LYS A 131 -6.37 7.20 -14.99
CA LYS A 131 -7.60 6.41 -15.11
C LYS A 131 -7.35 5.01 -15.67
N ARG A 132 -6.41 4.84 -16.62
CA ARG A 132 -6.03 3.52 -17.16
C ARG A 132 -5.27 2.72 -16.14
N VAL A 133 -4.34 3.36 -15.40
CA VAL A 133 -3.61 2.71 -14.28
C VAL A 133 -4.59 2.22 -13.22
N PHE A 134 -5.50 3.07 -12.74
CA PHE A 134 -6.50 2.68 -11.75
C PHE A 134 -7.40 1.55 -12.24
N LYS A 135 -7.86 1.60 -13.50
CA LYS A 135 -8.71 0.55 -14.06
C LYS A 135 -7.97 -0.79 -14.13
N ASN A 136 -6.74 -0.78 -14.60
CA ASN A 136 -5.91 -1.98 -14.68
C ASN A 136 -5.66 -2.57 -13.29
N THR A 137 -5.17 -1.76 -12.35
CA THR A 137 -4.93 -2.17 -10.97
C THR A 137 -6.21 -2.69 -10.28
N LEU A 138 -7.36 -2.02 -10.50
CA LEU A 138 -8.65 -2.46 -9.98
C LEU A 138 -8.99 -3.88 -10.47
N ILE A 139 -8.86 -4.14 -11.77
CA ILE A 139 -9.17 -5.44 -12.36
C ILE A 139 -8.22 -6.51 -11.82
N SER A 140 -6.91 -6.25 -11.84
CA SER A 140 -5.89 -7.22 -11.43
C SER A 140 -6.00 -7.57 -9.96
N LEU A 141 -6.18 -6.58 -9.07
CA LEU A 141 -6.39 -6.84 -7.65
C LEU A 141 -7.70 -7.59 -7.39
N THR A 142 -8.79 -7.21 -8.08
CA THR A 142 -10.07 -7.92 -7.93
C THR A 142 -9.96 -9.38 -8.35
N VAL A 143 -9.33 -9.65 -9.50
CA VAL A 143 -9.14 -11.02 -9.99
C VAL A 143 -8.24 -11.82 -9.06
N ALA A 144 -7.11 -11.26 -8.64
CA ALA A 144 -6.18 -11.96 -7.74
C ALA A 144 -6.84 -12.32 -6.40
N HIS A 145 -7.58 -11.38 -5.78
CA HIS A 145 -8.30 -11.66 -4.54
C HIS A 145 -9.46 -12.65 -4.74
N ALA A 146 -10.17 -12.56 -5.86
CA ALA A 146 -11.22 -13.50 -6.19
C ALA A 146 -10.68 -14.94 -6.34
N ILE A 147 -9.48 -15.11 -6.90
CA ILE A 147 -8.81 -16.42 -6.98
C ILE A 147 -8.53 -16.96 -5.58
N VAL A 148 -7.94 -16.17 -4.69
CA VAL A 148 -7.65 -16.61 -3.31
C VAL A 148 -8.92 -16.97 -2.57
N LEU A 149 -9.96 -16.14 -2.64
CA LEU A 149 -11.27 -16.43 -2.06
C LEU A 149 -11.87 -17.74 -2.61
N PHE A 150 -11.82 -17.93 -3.93
CA PHE A 150 -12.31 -19.14 -4.57
C PHE A 150 -11.55 -20.38 -4.08
N LEU A 151 -10.22 -20.33 -4.01
CA LEU A 151 -9.40 -21.43 -3.51
C LEU A 151 -9.72 -21.76 -2.05
N CYS A 152 -10.00 -20.76 -1.24
CA CYS A 152 -10.45 -20.95 0.14
C CYS A 152 -11.85 -21.60 0.19
N MET A 153 -12.79 -21.12 -0.64
CA MET A 153 -14.16 -21.67 -0.68
C MET A 153 -14.21 -23.14 -1.09
N ILE A 154 -13.33 -23.59 -1.98
CA ILE A 154 -13.24 -25.00 -2.38
C ILE A 154 -12.37 -25.85 -1.44
N GLY A 155 -11.89 -25.27 -0.34
CA GLY A 155 -11.10 -25.97 0.68
C GLY A 155 -9.63 -26.24 0.32
N LEU A 156 -9.11 -25.64 -0.75
CA LEU A 156 -7.68 -25.75 -1.11
C LEU A 156 -6.79 -24.86 -0.25
N LEU A 157 -7.34 -23.76 0.27
CA LEU A 157 -6.65 -22.91 1.22
C LEU A 157 -7.38 -22.90 2.55
N PRO A 158 -6.68 -22.98 3.69
CA PRO A 158 -7.30 -22.88 4.99
C PRO A 158 -7.85 -21.47 5.22
N ASP A 159 -8.98 -21.37 5.91
CA ASP A 159 -9.45 -20.13 6.46
C ASP A 159 -8.75 -19.89 7.80
N ASN A 160 -7.92 -18.86 7.88
CA ASN A 160 -7.29 -18.50 9.14
C ASN A 160 -8.32 -17.78 10.04
N ILE A 161 -8.74 -18.48 11.08
CA ILE A 161 -9.76 -18.00 12.01
C ILE A 161 -9.08 -17.36 13.23
N ASP A 162 -9.30 -16.06 13.43
CA ASP A 162 -8.85 -15.31 14.61
C ASP A 162 -10.02 -15.13 15.57
N VAL A 163 -9.98 -15.81 16.71
CA VAL A 163 -10.99 -15.66 17.75
C VAL A 163 -10.54 -14.60 18.73
N ARG A 164 -11.24 -13.48 18.78
CA ARG A 164 -10.96 -12.38 19.71
C ARG A 164 -12.04 -12.28 20.76
N TRP A 165 -11.59 -12.31 22.01
CA TRP A 165 -12.44 -11.99 23.15
C TRP A 165 -12.55 -10.46 23.27
N LEU A 166 -13.75 -9.93 23.12
CA LEU A 166 -14.07 -8.56 23.46
C LEU A 166 -14.41 -8.48 24.94
N GLY A 167 -13.38 -8.62 25.77
CA GLY A 167 -13.53 -8.53 27.22
C GLY A 167 -13.63 -7.10 27.71
N ASN A 168 -14.02 -6.94 28.95
CA ASN A 168 -14.38 -5.80 29.79
C ASN A 168 -13.58 -4.48 29.67
N GLN A 169 -12.61 -4.37 28.76
CA GLN A 169 -11.77 -3.17 28.66
C GLN A 169 -12.38 -2.00 27.89
N THR A 170 -13.45 -2.21 27.15
CA THR A 170 -14.04 -1.16 26.29
C THR A 170 -15.44 -0.73 26.69
N GLY A 171 -15.85 -1.00 27.93
CA GLY A 171 -17.06 -0.40 28.51
C GLY A 171 -18.26 -0.47 27.64
N ALA A 172 -18.58 -1.61 26.96
CA ALA A 172 -19.67 -1.47 26.39
C ALA A 172 -20.57 -2.19 25.47
N PHE A 173 -20.55 -2.03 24.33
CA PHE A 173 -21.65 -2.41 23.43
C PHE A 173 -21.50 -3.82 22.83
N PHE A 174 -20.34 -4.47 22.96
CA PHE A 174 -20.08 -5.80 22.40
C PHE A 174 -19.24 -6.62 23.37
N GLN A 175 -19.89 -7.43 24.19
CA GLN A 175 -19.25 -8.46 25.00
C GLN A 175 -19.47 -9.81 24.33
N GLY A 176 -18.40 -10.57 24.08
CA GLY A 176 -18.50 -11.91 23.55
C GLY A 176 -17.29 -12.33 22.72
N GLU A 177 -17.24 -13.60 22.39
CA GLU A 177 -16.31 -14.14 21.41
C GLU A 177 -16.70 -13.65 20.01
N TYR A 178 -15.73 -13.08 19.31
CA TYR A 178 -15.91 -12.63 17.96
C TYR A 178 -14.96 -13.40 17.04
N VAL A 179 -15.56 -14.20 16.19
CA VAL A 179 -14.85 -15.00 15.20
C VAL A 179 -14.61 -14.18 13.95
N ARG A 180 -13.35 -14.09 13.54
CA ARG A 180 -12.92 -13.32 12.37
C ARG A 180 -12.34 -14.27 11.33
N HIS A 181 -12.87 -14.20 10.12
CA HIS A 181 -12.43 -14.99 8.98
C HIS A 181 -11.42 -14.24 8.13
N ALA A 182 -10.34 -14.90 7.74
CA ALA A 182 -9.35 -14.34 6.82
C ALA A 182 -9.54 -14.81 5.38
N PHE A 183 -10.38 -15.83 5.13
CA PHE A 183 -10.75 -16.35 3.81
C PHE A 183 -9.54 -16.66 2.91
N GLY A 184 -8.59 -17.42 3.42
CA GLY A 184 -7.39 -17.82 2.69
C GLY A 184 -6.26 -16.80 2.70
N PHE A 185 -6.41 -15.66 3.42
CA PHE A 185 -5.34 -14.71 3.66
C PHE A 185 -4.67 -14.94 5.02
N LEU A 186 -3.48 -14.36 5.20
CA LEU A 186 -2.75 -14.45 6.46
C LEU A 186 -3.42 -13.64 7.59
N ASN A 187 -4.16 -12.58 7.23
CA ASN A 187 -4.78 -11.67 8.19
C ASN A 187 -6.23 -11.34 7.80
N SER A 188 -7.14 -11.41 8.78
CA SER A 188 -8.56 -11.08 8.61
C SER A 188 -8.82 -9.59 8.23
N ASN A 189 -7.83 -8.70 8.37
CA ASN A 189 -7.95 -7.31 7.91
C ASN A 189 -7.70 -7.13 6.41
N GLN A 190 -7.18 -8.15 5.72
CA GLN A 190 -6.78 -8.03 4.31
C GLN A 190 -7.96 -7.73 3.38
N ILE A 191 -9.04 -8.51 3.49
CA ILE A 191 -10.23 -8.32 2.65
C ILE A 191 -10.88 -6.95 2.87
N PRO A 192 -11.14 -6.50 4.12
CA PRO A 192 -11.69 -5.17 4.35
C PRO A 192 -10.80 -4.04 3.82
N LEU A 193 -9.48 -4.17 3.96
CA LEU A 193 -8.52 -3.18 3.48
C LEU A 193 -8.55 -3.10 1.95
N ILE A 194 -8.48 -4.24 1.27
CA ILE A 194 -8.50 -4.26 -0.19
C ILE A 194 -9.83 -3.78 -0.75
N PHE A 195 -10.95 -4.15 -0.13
CA PHE A 195 -12.26 -3.63 -0.53
C PHE A 195 -12.30 -2.09 -0.49
N MET A 196 -11.77 -1.50 0.58
CA MET A 196 -11.66 -0.05 0.72
C MET A 196 -10.81 0.55 -0.43
N ILE A 197 -9.66 -0.03 -0.72
CA ILE A 197 -8.76 0.43 -1.81
C ILE A 197 -9.44 0.30 -3.18
N LEU A 198 -10.09 -0.83 -3.45
CA LEU A 198 -10.83 -1.08 -4.69
C LEU A 198 -11.98 -0.09 -4.86
N LEU A 199 -12.71 0.21 -3.78
CA LEU A 199 -13.78 1.20 -3.79
C LEU A 199 -13.24 2.60 -4.09
N PHE A 200 -12.12 3.00 -3.50
CA PHE A 200 -11.49 4.30 -3.78
C PHE A 200 -11.08 4.43 -5.24
N MET A 201 -10.46 3.39 -5.81
CA MET A 201 -10.12 3.35 -7.23
C MET A 201 -11.37 3.40 -8.12
N TYR A 202 -12.38 2.61 -7.78
CA TYR A 202 -13.64 2.57 -8.52
C TYR A 202 -14.33 3.94 -8.56
N VAL A 203 -14.46 4.59 -7.40
CA VAL A 203 -15.01 5.94 -7.30
C VAL A 203 -14.15 6.95 -8.09
N GLY A 204 -12.81 6.82 -8.02
CA GLY A 204 -11.90 7.65 -8.82
C GLY A 204 -12.09 7.48 -10.33
N ILE A 205 -12.32 6.25 -10.81
CA ILE A 205 -12.60 5.97 -12.23
C ILE A 205 -13.96 6.52 -12.65
N ARG A 206 -14.99 6.30 -11.83
CA ARG A 206 -16.37 6.74 -12.09
C ARG A 206 -16.53 8.25 -11.98
N GLY A 207 -15.84 8.88 -11.04
CA GLY A 207 -15.88 10.30 -10.75
C GLY A 207 -17.32 10.81 -10.60
N LYS A 208 -17.71 11.79 -11.41
CA LYS A 208 -19.06 12.36 -11.39
C LYS A 208 -20.19 11.37 -11.76
N ARG A 209 -19.86 10.22 -12.36
CA ARG A 209 -20.85 9.18 -12.74
C ARG A 209 -21.17 8.20 -11.64
N PHE A 210 -20.48 8.28 -10.50
CA PHE A 210 -20.77 7.42 -9.34
C PHE A 210 -22.13 7.79 -8.74
N THR A 211 -23.01 6.79 -8.55
CA THR A 211 -24.43 6.98 -8.23
C THR A 211 -24.75 6.67 -6.78
N VAL A 212 -25.93 7.08 -6.30
CA VAL A 212 -26.45 6.72 -4.97
C VAL A 212 -26.66 5.21 -4.86
N VAL A 213 -27.10 4.56 -5.94
CA VAL A 213 -27.29 3.10 -5.95
C VAL A 213 -25.95 2.38 -5.73
N GLU A 214 -24.88 2.82 -6.43
CA GLU A 214 -23.54 2.28 -6.23
C GLU A 214 -23.04 2.51 -4.80
N THR A 215 -23.41 3.65 -4.17
CA THR A 215 -23.11 3.93 -2.76
C THR A 215 -23.81 2.93 -1.84
N ILE A 216 -25.09 2.67 -2.04
CA ILE A 216 -25.87 1.73 -1.23
C ILE A 216 -25.26 0.32 -1.36
N VAL A 217 -24.94 -0.11 -2.59
CA VAL A 217 -24.29 -1.40 -2.84
C VAL A 217 -22.95 -1.50 -2.13
N ALA A 218 -22.12 -0.45 -2.20
CA ALA A 218 -20.83 -0.40 -1.51
C ALA A 218 -20.99 -0.51 0.02
N VAL A 219 -21.99 0.17 0.59
CA VAL A 219 -22.29 0.09 2.02
C VAL A 219 -22.73 -1.32 2.42
N LEU A 220 -23.60 -1.95 1.64
CA LEU A 220 -24.08 -3.32 1.91
C LEU A 220 -22.92 -4.33 1.85
N ILE A 221 -22.06 -4.25 0.84
CA ILE A 221 -20.87 -5.11 0.73
C ILE A 221 -19.91 -4.86 1.89
N ASN A 222 -19.66 -3.59 2.26
CA ASN A 222 -18.82 -3.24 3.41
C ASN A 222 -19.36 -3.82 4.72
N SER A 223 -20.69 -3.77 4.92
CA SER A 223 -21.35 -4.33 6.11
C SER A 223 -21.25 -5.85 6.13
N LEU A 224 -21.39 -6.50 4.98
CA LEU A 224 -21.22 -7.94 4.85
C LEU A 224 -19.77 -8.36 5.17
N ILE A 225 -18.77 -7.67 4.59
CA ILE A 225 -17.36 -7.92 4.87
C ILE A 225 -17.06 -7.71 6.36
N PHE A 226 -17.62 -6.66 6.96
CA PHE A 226 -17.44 -6.39 8.38
C PHE A 226 -18.00 -7.50 9.26
N SER A 227 -19.18 -8.08 8.93
CA SER A 227 -19.79 -9.14 9.71
C SER A 227 -18.93 -10.41 9.78
N TYR A 228 -18.10 -10.68 8.77
CA TYR A 228 -17.21 -11.85 8.74
C TYR A 228 -15.77 -11.52 9.22
N CYS A 229 -15.23 -10.37 8.81
CA CYS A 229 -13.83 -10.04 9.08
C CYS A 229 -13.62 -9.18 10.33
N GLY A 230 -14.61 -8.44 10.79
CA GLY A 230 -14.58 -7.61 12.01
C GLY A 230 -13.59 -6.45 12.01
N SER A 231 -13.17 -5.97 10.87
CA SER A 231 -12.22 -4.86 10.75
C SER A 231 -12.92 -3.51 10.91
N ARG A 232 -12.96 -2.99 12.15
CA ARG A 232 -13.67 -1.74 12.49
C ARG A 232 -13.13 -0.53 11.74
N ILE A 233 -11.81 -0.42 11.62
CA ILE A 233 -11.17 0.76 11.01
C ILE A 233 -11.51 0.84 9.53
N SER A 234 -11.31 -0.23 8.76
CA SER A 234 -11.64 -0.25 7.33
C SER A 234 -13.13 0.00 7.12
N PHE A 235 -13.99 -0.57 8.00
CA PHE A 235 -15.43 -0.36 7.95
C PHE A 235 -15.79 1.12 8.06
N VAL A 236 -15.29 1.79 9.11
CA VAL A 236 -15.57 3.22 9.35
C VAL A 236 -14.97 4.10 8.25
N LEU A 237 -13.76 3.80 7.78
CA LEU A 237 -13.11 4.59 6.74
C LEU A 237 -13.88 4.57 5.42
N VAL A 238 -14.52 3.46 5.06
CA VAL A 238 -15.41 3.41 3.89
C VAL A 238 -16.58 4.38 4.03
N PHE A 239 -17.23 4.43 5.20
CA PHE A 239 -18.32 5.40 5.44
C PHE A 239 -17.83 6.84 5.38
N VAL A 240 -16.73 7.14 6.09
CA VAL A 240 -16.13 8.48 6.07
C VAL A 240 -15.81 8.91 4.64
N PHE A 241 -15.20 8.02 3.87
CA PHE A 241 -14.88 8.29 2.47
C PHE A 241 -16.13 8.60 1.64
N LEU A 242 -17.17 7.77 1.73
CA LEU A 242 -18.41 7.97 0.97
C LEU A 242 -19.12 9.28 1.38
N VAL A 243 -19.17 9.58 2.67
CA VAL A 243 -19.72 10.84 3.17
C VAL A 243 -18.93 12.04 2.64
N CYS A 244 -17.60 12.02 2.76
CA CYS A 244 -16.73 13.06 2.23
C CYS A 244 -16.90 13.23 0.72
N PHE A 245 -16.95 12.13 -0.04
CA PHE A 245 -17.19 12.17 -1.48
C PHE A 245 -18.49 12.89 -1.83
N TRP A 246 -19.60 12.58 -1.14
CA TRP A 246 -20.89 13.21 -1.39
C TRP A 246 -20.93 14.67 -0.96
N ILE A 247 -20.32 15.01 0.17
CA ILE A 247 -20.19 16.40 0.62
C ILE A 247 -19.45 17.23 -0.45
N VAL A 248 -18.27 16.76 -0.87
CA VAL A 248 -17.47 17.44 -1.90
C VAL A 248 -18.24 17.57 -3.21
N ARG A 249 -18.96 16.52 -3.62
CA ARG A 249 -19.76 16.52 -4.84
C ARG A 249 -20.91 17.53 -4.77
N ILE A 250 -21.69 17.54 -3.69
CA ILE A 250 -22.81 18.47 -3.50
C ILE A 250 -22.30 19.91 -3.43
N TYR A 251 -21.20 20.12 -2.70
CA TYR A 251 -20.58 21.43 -2.56
C TYR A 251 -20.05 21.94 -3.90
N SER A 252 -19.40 21.10 -4.68
CA SER A 252 -18.87 21.46 -6.01
C SER A 252 -19.95 21.80 -7.05
N LEU A 253 -21.18 21.31 -6.85
CA LEU A 253 -22.34 21.65 -7.70
C LEU A 253 -22.96 22.99 -7.33
N LYS A 254 -22.94 23.35 -6.04
CA LYS A 254 -23.62 24.55 -5.51
C LYS A 254 -22.74 25.80 -5.48
N VAL A 255 -21.44 25.62 -5.27
CA VAL A 255 -20.51 26.73 -5.08
C VAL A 255 -19.43 26.67 -6.16
N LYS A 256 -19.32 27.73 -6.99
CA LYS A 256 -18.12 27.98 -7.81
C LYS A 256 -16.95 28.34 -6.87
N SER A 257 -16.58 27.42 -6.01
CA SER A 257 -15.56 27.64 -5.00
C SER A 257 -14.18 27.71 -5.63
N ARG A 258 -13.43 28.76 -5.27
CA ARG A 258 -11.98 28.83 -5.55
C ARG A 258 -11.18 27.88 -4.64
N PHE A 259 -11.86 27.16 -3.73
CA PHE A 259 -11.23 26.25 -2.80
C PHE A 259 -10.70 25.00 -3.54
N ASN A 260 -9.41 24.82 -3.51
CA ASN A 260 -8.77 23.69 -4.16
C ASN A 260 -8.75 22.46 -3.23
N TRP A 261 -9.73 21.58 -3.38
CA TRP A 261 -9.83 20.33 -2.62
C TRP A 261 -8.60 19.42 -2.74
N LEU A 262 -7.79 19.58 -3.80
CA LEU A 262 -6.52 18.85 -3.94
C LEU A 262 -5.55 19.22 -2.83
N VAL A 263 -5.54 20.48 -2.38
CA VAL A 263 -4.68 20.91 -1.26
C VAL A 263 -5.03 20.15 0.02
N VAL A 264 -6.32 19.94 0.29
CA VAL A 264 -6.75 19.12 1.45
C VAL A 264 -6.28 17.69 1.30
N GLY A 265 -6.41 17.10 0.11
CA GLY A 265 -5.91 15.75 -0.17
C GLY A 265 -4.40 15.62 0.05
N TYR A 266 -3.63 16.58 -0.46
CA TYR A 266 -2.17 16.60 -0.27
C TYR A 266 -1.75 16.86 1.18
N ALA A 267 -2.50 17.66 1.93
CA ALA A 267 -2.19 17.95 3.33
C ALA A 267 -2.63 16.83 4.28
N ALA A 268 -3.60 16.03 3.91
CA ALA A 268 -4.19 15.02 4.80
C ALA A 268 -3.18 13.96 5.26
N TYR A 269 -2.34 13.46 4.36
CA TYR A 269 -1.34 12.45 4.68
C TYR A 269 -0.22 13.00 5.59
N PRO A 270 0.44 14.12 5.28
CA PRO A 270 1.41 14.75 6.19
C PRO A 270 0.83 15.08 7.56
N LEU A 271 -0.39 15.62 7.62
CA LEU A 271 -1.05 15.93 8.89
C LEU A 271 -1.34 14.66 9.71
N ALA A 272 -1.85 13.61 9.08
CA ALA A 272 -2.09 12.34 9.76
C ALA A 272 -0.80 11.72 10.30
N PHE A 273 0.30 11.81 9.53
CA PHE A 273 1.62 11.39 9.96
C PHE A 273 2.10 12.17 11.18
N LEU A 274 2.04 13.51 11.12
CA LEU A 274 2.46 14.38 12.22
C LEU A 274 1.62 14.15 13.48
N ILE A 275 0.29 14.07 13.35
CA ILE A 275 -0.61 13.78 14.48
C ILE A 275 -0.28 12.42 15.10
N SER A 276 -0.04 11.41 14.28
CA SER A 276 0.32 10.08 14.76
C SER A 276 1.66 10.07 15.50
N LEU A 277 2.68 10.73 14.95
CA LEU A 277 4.01 10.81 15.54
C LEU A 277 4.00 11.62 16.84
N ILE A 278 3.41 12.82 16.81
CA ILE A 278 3.29 13.70 17.99
C ILE A 278 2.47 13.01 19.07
N GLY A 279 1.32 12.41 18.74
CA GLY A 279 0.48 11.68 19.68
C GLY A 279 1.23 10.52 20.35
N SER A 280 2.04 9.78 19.58
CA SER A 280 2.85 8.69 20.11
C SER A 280 3.96 9.18 21.04
N TYR A 281 4.63 10.29 20.74
CA TYR A 281 5.63 10.89 21.63
C TYR A 281 5.01 11.54 22.87
N ALA A 282 3.83 12.14 22.74
CA ALA A 282 3.12 12.83 23.84
C ALA A 282 2.40 11.86 24.79
N TYR A 283 2.22 10.61 24.37
CA TYR A 283 1.51 9.63 25.22
C TYR A 283 2.16 9.47 26.59
N ARG A 284 1.32 9.50 27.64
CA ARG A 284 1.70 9.29 29.04
C ARG A 284 0.65 8.39 29.70
N ALA A 285 1.08 7.25 30.21
CA ALA A 285 0.20 6.26 30.85
C ALA A 285 -0.52 6.80 32.12
N GLY A 286 0.06 7.80 32.79
CA GLY A 286 -0.55 8.44 33.96
C GLY A 286 -1.57 9.54 33.63
N ASN A 287 -1.79 9.88 32.37
CA ASN A 287 -2.70 10.95 31.96
C ASN A 287 -4.00 10.36 31.40
N SER A 288 -5.13 10.66 32.04
CA SER A 288 -6.45 10.11 31.68
C SER A 288 -6.88 10.47 30.25
N PHE A 289 -6.51 11.64 29.74
CA PHE A 289 -6.81 12.05 28.36
C PHE A 289 -6.09 11.13 27.36
N TRP A 290 -4.78 10.92 27.54
CA TRP A 290 -4.01 10.06 26.63
C TRP A 290 -4.44 8.59 26.69
N VAL A 291 -4.80 8.11 27.89
CA VAL A 291 -5.35 6.77 28.06
C VAL A 291 -6.68 6.61 27.34
N ALA A 292 -7.58 7.59 27.46
CA ALA A 292 -8.86 7.55 26.75
C ALA A 292 -8.69 7.57 25.23
N VAL A 293 -7.79 8.43 24.70
CA VAL A 293 -7.49 8.47 23.27
C VAL A 293 -6.87 7.15 22.80
N ASP A 294 -5.96 6.57 23.57
CA ASP A 294 -5.30 5.31 23.22
C ASP A 294 -6.27 4.12 23.19
N LEU A 295 -7.24 4.08 24.12
CA LEU A 295 -8.32 3.08 24.11
C LEU A 295 -9.18 3.19 22.84
N VAL A 296 -9.53 4.40 22.40
CA VAL A 296 -10.25 4.62 21.15
C VAL A 296 -9.43 4.16 19.94
N LEU A 297 -8.11 4.39 19.99
CA LEU A 297 -7.16 3.98 18.94
C LEU A 297 -6.67 2.53 19.10
N ASN A 298 -7.28 1.73 19.98
CA ASN A 298 -6.95 0.33 20.19
C ASN A 298 -5.48 0.11 20.62
N ASN A 299 -5.01 0.89 21.59
CA ASN A 299 -3.66 0.87 22.18
C ASN A 299 -2.51 1.18 21.18
N ARG A 300 -2.82 1.89 20.10
CA ARG A 300 -1.82 2.21 19.06
C ARG A 300 -0.82 3.27 19.49
N LEU A 301 -1.22 4.22 20.33
CA LEU A 301 -0.30 5.25 20.82
C LEU A 301 0.69 4.68 21.85
N SER A 302 0.21 3.88 22.79
CA SER A 302 1.06 3.25 23.81
C SER A 302 2.08 2.28 23.21
N LEU A 303 1.66 1.45 22.24
CA LEU A 303 2.56 0.54 21.53
C LEU A 303 3.60 1.33 20.70
N ALA A 304 3.18 2.37 19.98
CA ALA A 304 4.07 3.21 19.21
C ALA A 304 5.06 3.98 20.12
N ASN A 305 4.61 4.47 21.28
CA ASN A 305 5.47 5.14 22.28
C ASN A 305 6.57 4.19 22.78
N LYS A 306 6.22 2.93 23.10
CA LYS A 306 7.20 1.90 23.49
C LYS A 306 8.23 1.66 22.40
N LEU A 307 7.81 1.56 21.13
CA LEU A 307 8.74 1.39 20.00
C LEU A 307 9.68 2.59 19.84
N LEU A 308 9.16 3.81 19.94
CA LEU A 308 9.94 5.05 19.84
C LEU A 308 10.93 5.19 21.01
N ALA A 309 10.65 4.61 22.16
CA ALA A 309 11.58 4.57 23.30
C ALA A 309 12.75 3.60 23.07
N VAL A 310 12.51 2.50 22.35
CA VAL A 310 13.53 1.48 22.04
C VAL A 310 14.36 1.84 20.83
N TYR A 311 13.72 2.39 19.80
CA TYR A 311 14.36 2.76 18.53
C TYR A 311 14.51 4.27 18.45
N PRO A 312 15.70 4.84 18.70
CA PRO A 312 15.93 6.28 18.54
C PRO A 312 15.76 6.67 17.07
N VAL A 313 15.53 7.97 16.86
CA VAL A 313 15.34 8.51 15.51
C VAL A 313 16.60 8.30 14.67
N SER A 314 16.46 7.70 13.48
CA SER A 314 17.53 7.39 12.54
C SER A 314 17.30 8.07 11.19
N LEU A 315 18.38 8.41 10.47
CA LEU A 315 18.29 8.97 9.13
C LEU A 315 17.76 7.98 8.10
N LEU A 316 18.21 6.72 8.15
CA LEU A 316 17.86 5.65 7.19
C LEU A 316 16.92 4.59 7.78
N GLY A 317 16.52 4.73 9.05
CA GLY A 317 15.63 3.78 9.72
C GLY A 317 16.32 2.49 10.18
N TYR A 318 15.52 1.53 10.60
CA TYR A 318 15.94 0.22 11.14
C TYR A 318 15.45 -0.95 10.30
N GLY A 319 14.76 -0.68 9.19
CA GLY A 319 14.22 -1.70 8.31
C GLY A 319 13.20 -2.60 8.98
N LYS A 320 13.20 -3.87 8.61
CA LYS A 320 12.23 -4.88 9.10
C LYS A 320 12.32 -5.11 10.62
N PHE A 321 13.45 -4.80 11.24
CA PHE A 321 13.67 -5.03 12.68
C PHE A 321 12.86 -4.11 13.59
N ALA A 322 12.43 -2.93 13.08
CA ALA A 322 11.67 -1.96 13.86
C ALA A 322 10.23 -2.41 14.24
N GLY A 323 9.81 -3.59 13.89
CA GLY A 323 8.47 -4.10 14.25
C GLY A 323 8.48 -5.34 15.12
N THR A 324 9.64 -5.95 15.36
CA THR A 324 9.78 -7.26 15.99
C THR A 324 10.58 -7.19 17.30
N TYR A 325 10.11 -6.39 18.25
CA TYR A 325 10.77 -6.33 19.56
C TYR A 325 10.23 -7.41 20.49
N SER A 326 11.10 -8.36 20.89
CA SER A 326 10.78 -9.47 21.80
C SER A 326 10.27 -9.02 23.17
N GLY A 327 10.59 -7.80 23.61
CA GLY A 327 10.12 -7.22 24.86
C GLY A 327 8.65 -6.74 24.84
N LEU A 328 8.00 -6.70 23.67
CA LEU A 328 6.58 -6.35 23.53
C LEU A 328 5.66 -7.57 23.50
N GLY A 329 6.17 -8.78 23.74
CA GLY A 329 5.37 -10.00 23.84
C GLY A 329 4.61 -10.33 22.56
N ASN A 330 5.28 -10.35 21.42
CA ASN A 330 4.69 -10.55 20.08
C ASN A 330 3.68 -9.49 19.63
N ALA A 331 3.50 -8.38 20.36
CA ALA A 331 2.66 -7.29 19.93
C ALA A 331 3.38 -6.46 18.87
N THR A 332 2.90 -6.53 17.64
CA THR A 332 3.31 -5.62 16.57
C THR A 332 2.58 -4.29 16.72
N ALA A 333 3.30 -3.17 16.60
CA ALA A 333 2.63 -1.88 16.59
C ALA A 333 1.89 -1.71 15.27
N ASP A 334 0.56 -1.65 15.34
CA ASP A 334 -0.32 -1.42 14.17
C ASP A 334 -0.36 0.05 13.71
N ASN A 335 0.57 0.90 14.19
CA ASN A 335 0.67 2.29 13.77
C ASN A 335 1.55 2.39 12.51
N GLY A 336 0.93 2.31 11.34
CA GLY A 336 1.63 2.32 10.06
C GLY A 336 2.50 3.54 9.81
N TYR A 337 2.15 4.72 10.34
CA TYR A 337 2.95 5.95 10.20
C TYR A 337 4.23 5.88 11.04
N VAL A 338 4.13 5.43 12.28
CA VAL A 338 5.30 5.27 13.16
C VAL A 338 6.18 4.13 12.68
N LEU A 339 5.60 3.02 12.22
CA LEU A 339 6.36 1.93 11.60
C LEU A 339 7.09 2.39 10.34
N LEU A 340 6.43 3.11 9.44
CA LEU A 340 7.07 3.68 8.26
C LEU A 340 8.27 4.55 8.69
N PHE A 341 8.07 5.45 9.65
CA PHE A 341 9.11 6.34 10.14
C PHE A 341 10.31 5.58 10.74
N LEU A 342 10.06 4.57 11.58
CA LEU A 342 11.12 3.77 12.18
C LEU A 342 11.82 2.86 11.16
N GLN A 343 11.07 2.26 10.25
CA GLN A 343 11.63 1.36 9.25
C GLN A 343 12.43 2.07 8.18
N THR A 344 12.00 3.26 7.75
CA THR A 344 12.59 3.97 6.62
C THR A 344 13.43 5.19 7.01
N GLY A 345 13.31 5.67 8.24
CA GLY A 345 14.03 6.83 8.75
C GLY A 345 13.48 8.17 8.29
N ILE A 346 14.10 9.23 8.76
CA ILE A 346 13.68 10.62 8.49
C ILE A 346 13.74 10.93 6.99
N LEU A 347 14.82 10.58 6.31
CA LEU A 347 15.03 10.97 4.91
C LEU A 347 13.92 10.46 4.01
N ILE A 348 13.61 9.16 4.06
CA ILE A 348 12.58 8.58 3.22
C ILE A 348 11.20 9.07 3.67
N SER A 349 10.95 9.17 4.98
CA SER A 349 9.66 9.67 5.49
C SER A 349 9.36 11.09 5.01
N VAL A 350 10.33 11.99 5.06
CA VAL A 350 10.18 13.38 4.56
C VAL A 350 9.99 13.43 3.05
N MET A 351 10.62 12.53 2.31
CA MET A 351 10.46 12.47 0.84
C MET A 351 9.12 11.88 0.40
N VAL A 352 8.48 11.07 1.24
CA VAL A 352 7.14 10.49 0.99
C VAL A 352 6.02 11.47 1.37
N LEU A 353 6.26 12.36 2.32
CA LEU A 353 5.34 13.42 2.76
C LEU A 353 5.29 14.59 1.77
#